data_2eb025b1e7767cb15ed117a0a5ac8451
#
_entry.id   2eb025b1e7767cb15ed117a0a5ac8451
#
_cell.length_a   1.000
_cell.length_b   1.000
_cell.length_c   1.000
_cell.angle_alpha   90.00
_cell.angle_beta   90.00
_cell.angle_gamma   90.00
#
_symmetry.space_group_name_H-M   'P 1'
#
loop_
_entity.id
_entity.type
_entity.pdbx_description
1 polymer ?
#
loop_
_entity_poly.entity_id
_entity_poly.type
_entity_poly.pdbx_seq_one_letter_code
_entity_poly.pdbx_strand_id
1 'polypeptide(L)'
;TKRGAERERTPKEGYDLALNLLGLGHFHPDNEISNSFLESLDIGTDDEWILERVGIRSRRTVLPLDYIRQTRNAESRASGEAAEWTNAELGAQAAQMALERAGISAGDVGLVVGGGCAPDTASPAEACNLSRLLEIAAPSLDVNSACTSFLAGIHMLGMMREDALPDYVLLVSMESMTRTVDYSDRSAAVLWGDAGLAAVLSPRHTGRARR
;
A
#
# COMPACT_ATOMS: atom_id res chain seq x y z
N THR A 1 21.67 -10.30 -52.13
CA THR A 1 20.94 -10.74 -50.93
C THR A 1 21.85 -10.52 -49.72
N LYS A 2 21.73 -9.33 -49.08
CA LYS A 2 22.36 -9.04 -47.79
C LYS A 2 21.40 -9.49 -46.69
N ARG A 3 21.73 -10.58 -46.00
CA ARG A 3 21.08 -10.97 -44.75
C ARG A 3 21.47 -9.94 -43.67
N GLY A 4 20.45 -9.26 -43.11
CA GLY A 4 20.64 -8.38 -41.98
C GLY A 4 21.14 -9.19 -40.77
N ALA A 5 22.18 -8.72 -40.15
CA ALA A 5 22.68 -9.28 -38.92
C ALA A 5 21.61 -9.01 -37.81
N GLU A 6 20.92 -10.05 -37.38
CA GLU A 6 20.20 -10.04 -36.11
C GLU A 6 21.22 -9.73 -35.00
N ARG A 7 21.05 -8.60 -34.34
CA ARG A 7 21.77 -8.33 -33.12
C ARG A 7 21.28 -9.34 -32.07
N GLU A 8 22.09 -10.34 -31.79
CA GLU A 8 21.97 -11.18 -30.63
C GLU A 8 21.91 -10.26 -29.38
N ARG A 9 20.75 -10.19 -28.75
CA ARG A 9 20.61 -9.56 -27.44
C ARG A 9 21.37 -10.43 -26.44
N THR A 10 22.53 -9.99 -26.03
CA THR A 10 23.26 -10.61 -24.93
C THR A 10 22.43 -10.48 -23.64
N PRO A 11 22.29 -11.55 -22.81
CA PRO A 11 21.51 -11.55 -21.56
C PRO A 11 22.20 -10.78 -20.40
N LYS A 12 22.92 -9.69 -20.67
CA LYS A 12 23.70 -8.93 -19.69
C LYS A 12 23.34 -7.46 -19.55
N GLU A 13 22.30 -7.00 -20.20
CA GLU A 13 21.68 -5.74 -19.79
C GLU A 13 20.68 -6.11 -18.70
N GLY A 14 21.17 -6.29 -17.46
CA GLY A 14 20.36 -6.30 -16.26
C GLY A 14 19.51 -5.04 -16.28
N TYR A 15 18.27 -5.13 -15.82
CA TYR A 15 17.42 -3.97 -15.56
C TYR A 15 18.26 -3.02 -14.67
N ASP A 16 18.84 -2.01 -15.26
CA ASP A 16 19.46 -0.91 -14.53
C ASP A 16 18.29 -0.11 -13.95
N LEU A 17 17.83 -0.55 -12.77
CA LEU A 17 16.84 0.15 -11.98
C LEU A 17 17.45 1.47 -11.57
N ALA A 18 17.41 2.45 -12.46
CA ALA A 18 17.85 3.82 -12.21
C ALA A 18 16.88 4.57 -11.26
N LEU A 19 16.18 3.83 -10.38
CA LEU A 19 15.26 4.40 -9.40
C LEU A 19 15.94 4.51 -8.04
N ASN A 20 16.10 5.74 -7.58
CA ASN A 20 16.62 6.04 -6.26
C ASN A 20 15.47 6.23 -5.27
N LEU A 21 15.55 5.58 -4.12
CA LEU A 21 14.64 5.80 -3.00
C LEU A 21 15.08 7.04 -2.23
N LEU A 22 14.24 8.09 -2.23
CA LEU A 22 14.53 9.36 -1.58
C LEU A 22 13.89 9.48 -0.20
N GLY A 23 12.68 8.96 -0.03
CA GLY A 23 11.95 8.97 1.22
C GLY A 23 11.00 7.78 1.32
N LEU A 24 10.85 7.26 2.52
CA LEU A 24 9.93 6.17 2.86
C LEU A 24 9.04 6.62 4.01
N GLY A 25 7.74 6.40 3.90
CA GLY A 25 6.77 6.71 4.94
C GLY A 25 5.81 5.56 5.16
N HIS A 26 5.22 5.51 6.34
CA HIS A 26 4.21 4.53 6.71
C HIS A 26 3.20 5.14 7.67
N PHE A 27 2.02 4.54 7.71
CA PHE A 27 0.98 4.88 8.67
C PHE A 27 0.20 3.63 9.07
N HIS A 28 -0.19 3.56 10.32
CA HIS A 28 -1.03 2.51 10.87
C HIS A 28 -2.18 3.15 11.66
N PRO A 29 -3.43 2.67 11.51
CA PRO A 29 -4.54 3.12 12.36
C PRO A 29 -4.27 2.85 13.84
N ASP A 30 -4.92 3.62 14.71
CA ASP A 30 -4.74 3.50 16.16
C ASP A 30 -5.42 2.26 16.77
N ASN A 31 -6.55 1.81 16.19
CA ASN A 31 -7.27 0.64 16.67
C ASN A 31 -6.41 -0.63 16.51
N GLU A 32 -6.31 -1.41 17.58
CA GLU A 32 -5.50 -2.62 17.63
C GLU A 32 -6.33 -3.85 17.97
N ILE A 33 -6.36 -4.81 17.06
CA ILE A 33 -6.94 -6.14 17.27
C ILE A 33 -5.86 -7.03 17.90
N SER A 34 -5.88 -7.19 19.22
CA SER A 34 -5.02 -8.14 19.94
C SER A 34 -5.53 -9.57 19.81
N ASN A 35 -4.68 -10.56 20.12
CA ASN A 35 -5.12 -11.95 20.17
C ASN A 35 -6.18 -12.16 21.26
N SER A 36 -6.06 -11.48 22.42
CA SER A 36 -7.07 -11.52 23.48
C SER A 36 -8.41 -10.90 23.05
N PHE A 37 -8.40 -9.87 22.18
CA PHE A 37 -9.62 -9.36 21.59
C PHE A 37 -10.31 -10.43 20.73
N LEU A 38 -9.56 -11.14 19.85
CA LEU A 38 -10.11 -12.21 19.01
C LEU A 38 -10.63 -13.38 19.85
N GLU A 39 -9.93 -13.77 20.92
CA GLU A 39 -10.39 -14.76 21.89
C GLU A 39 -11.73 -14.35 22.52
N SER A 40 -11.88 -13.07 22.90
CA SER A 40 -13.16 -12.55 23.45
C SER A 40 -14.33 -12.60 22.49
N LEU A 41 -14.08 -12.81 21.20
CA LEU A 41 -15.12 -13.00 20.20
C LEU A 41 -15.69 -14.43 20.17
N ASP A 42 -15.11 -15.37 20.89
CA ASP A 42 -15.54 -16.79 20.98
C ASP A 42 -15.65 -17.48 19.60
N ILE A 43 -14.62 -17.26 18.77
CA ILE A 43 -14.54 -17.83 17.41
C ILE A 43 -13.67 -19.10 17.37
N GLY A 44 -13.41 -19.70 18.52
CA GLY A 44 -12.64 -20.95 18.66
C GLY A 44 -11.13 -20.76 18.48
N THR A 45 -10.58 -19.64 18.94
CA THR A 45 -9.13 -19.34 18.94
C THR A 45 -8.71 -18.70 20.26
N ASP A 46 -7.42 -18.77 20.57
CA ASP A 46 -6.75 -18.12 21.69
C ASP A 46 -5.37 -17.62 21.27
N ASP A 47 -4.67 -16.93 22.18
CA ASP A 47 -3.34 -16.36 21.89
C ASP A 47 -2.31 -17.45 21.54
N GLU A 48 -2.31 -18.60 22.25
CA GLU A 48 -1.37 -19.70 22.02
C GLU A 48 -1.56 -20.31 20.63
N TRP A 49 -2.80 -20.58 20.25
CA TRP A 49 -3.16 -21.12 18.94
C TRP A 49 -2.73 -20.19 17.79
N ILE A 50 -2.98 -18.86 17.95
CA ILE A 50 -2.61 -17.86 16.95
C ILE A 50 -1.09 -17.76 16.81
N LEU A 51 -0.36 -17.67 17.94
CA LEU A 51 1.10 -17.56 17.92
C LEU A 51 1.77 -18.78 17.31
N GLU A 52 1.28 -20.00 17.63
CA GLU A 52 1.84 -21.24 17.11
C GLU A 52 1.66 -21.35 15.58
N ARG A 53 0.51 -20.96 15.04
CA ARG A 53 0.14 -21.17 13.64
C ARG A 53 0.40 -20.00 12.73
N VAL A 54 0.28 -18.79 13.25
CA VAL A 54 0.32 -17.54 12.46
C VAL A 54 1.47 -16.63 12.87
N GLY A 55 1.86 -16.68 14.15
CA GLY A 55 2.96 -15.86 14.69
C GLY A 55 2.62 -14.38 14.88
N ILE A 56 1.35 -13.98 14.74
CA ILE A 56 0.90 -12.59 14.84
C ILE A 56 0.41 -12.30 16.25
N ARG A 57 0.90 -11.21 16.86
CA ARG A 57 0.48 -10.77 18.21
C ARG A 57 -0.67 -9.79 18.16
N SER A 58 -0.65 -8.86 17.20
CA SER A 58 -1.73 -7.88 17.02
C SER A 58 -1.82 -7.40 15.57
N ARG A 59 -2.92 -6.75 15.22
CA ARG A 59 -3.20 -6.15 13.90
C ARG A 59 -3.75 -4.76 14.13
N ARG A 60 -3.43 -3.86 13.21
CA ARG A 60 -4.09 -2.54 13.16
C ARG A 60 -5.31 -2.61 12.27
N THR A 61 -6.34 -1.83 12.59
CA THR A 61 -7.59 -1.81 11.84
C THR A 61 -8.19 -0.41 11.76
N VAL A 62 -8.79 -0.10 10.62
CA VAL A 62 -9.59 1.11 10.45
C VAL A 62 -10.97 1.00 11.11
N LEU A 63 -11.38 -0.20 11.53
CA LEU A 63 -12.68 -0.42 12.14
C LEU A 63 -12.62 -0.20 13.67
N PRO A 64 -13.63 0.46 14.28
CA PRO A 64 -13.77 0.48 15.72
C PRO A 64 -13.95 -0.94 16.28
N LEU A 65 -13.26 -1.25 17.38
CA LEU A 65 -13.35 -2.59 18.00
C LEU A 65 -14.75 -2.94 18.46
N ASP A 66 -15.52 -1.95 18.91
CA ASP A 66 -16.93 -2.16 19.31
C ASP A 66 -17.81 -2.50 18.12
N TYR A 67 -17.56 -1.93 16.94
CA TYR A 67 -18.23 -2.34 15.71
C TYR A 67 -17.96 -3.82 15.39
N ILE A 68 -16.70 -4.25 15.44
CA ILE A 68 -16.33 -5.66 15.22
C ILE A 68 -16.99 -6.57 16.26
N ARG A 69 -17.00 -6.19 17.54
CA ARG A 69 -17.61 -6.97 18.62
C ARG A 69 -19.10 -7.17 18.42
N GLN A 70 -19.82 -6.12 17.99
CA GLN A 70 -21.26 -6.14 17.86
C GLN A 70 -21.73 -6.82 16.58
N THR A 71 -21.05 -6.59 15.46
CA THR A 71 -21.53 -7.00 14.13
C THR A 71 -20.78 -8.19 13.54
N ARG A 72 -19.59 -8.52 14.06
CA ARG A 72 -18.62 -9.45 13.44
C ARG A 72 -18.21 -9.04 12.02
N ASN A 73 -18.58 -7.84 11.60
CA ASN A 73 -18.46 -7.37 10.23
C ASN A 73 -19.08 -8.34 9.20
N ALA A 74 -20.19 -8.99 9.60
CA ALA A 74 -20.89 -9.97 8.76
C ALA A 74 -21.38 -9.35 7.44
N GLU A 75 -21.71 -8.05 7.47
CA GLU A 75 -22.09 -7.26 6.30
C GLU A 75 -20.94 -6.34 5.92
N SER A 76 -19.93 -6.87 5.20
CA SER A 76 -18.72 -6.15 4.83
C SER A 76 -18.96 -4.84 4.06
N ARG A 77 -20.12 -4.68 3.40
CA ARG A 77 -20.50 -3.42 2.74
C ARG A 77 -20.72 -2.27 3.73
N ALA A 78 -21.21 -2.57 4.92
CA ALA A 78 -21.43 -1.58 5.97
C ALA A 78 -20.11 -1.11 6.62
N SER A 79 -19.03 -1.85 6.45
CA SER A 79 -17.73 -1.52 7.03
C SER A 79 -17.15 -0.20 6.51
N GLY A 80 -17.50 0.19 5.27
CA GLY A 80 -17.07 1.45 4.69
C GLY A 80 -17.59 2.68 5.44
N GLU A 81 -18.81 2.60 5.98
CA GLU A 81 -19.40 3.67 6.79
C GLU A 81 -18.89 3.66 8.24
N ALA A 82 -18.50 2.48 8.74
CA ALA A 82 -17.97 2.32 10.09
C ALA A 82 -16.48 2.63 10.20
N ALA A 83 -15.74 2.57 9.10
CA ALA A 83 -14.30 2.77 9.08
C ALA A 83 -13.94 4.23 9.43
N GLU A 84 -12.94 4.40 10.30
CA GLU A 84 -12.42 5.72 10.71
C GLU A 84 -11.45 6.31 9.69
N TRP A 85 -10.94 5.50 8.78
CA TRP A 85 -10.02 5.89 7.72
C TRP A 85 -10.39 5.22 6.40
N THR A 86 -10.31 5.97 5.32
CA THR A 86 -10.31 5.45 3.96
C THR A 86 -8.90 4.99 3.56
N ASN A 87 -8.79 4.17 2.50
CA ASN A 87 -7.48 3.81 1.94
C ASN A 87 -6.68 5.05 1.53
N ALA A 88 -7.33 5.99 0.85
CA ALA A 88 -6.66 7.22 0.41
C ALA A 88 -6.12 8.04 1.60
N GLU A 89 -6.82 8.09 2.73
CA GLU A 89 -6.34 8.77 3.95
C GLU A 89 -5.16 8.03 4.59
N LEU A 90 -5.19 6.68 4.67
CA LEU A 90 -4.03 5.89 5.10
C LEU A 90 -2.80 6.18 4.23
N GLY A 91 -3.01 6.19 2.92
CA GLY A 91 -1.98 6.51 1.95
C GLY A 91 -1.45 7.92 2.09
N ALA A 92 -2.33 8.91 2.34
CA ALA A 92 -1.95 10.30 2.49
C ALA A 92 -1.04 10.53 3.71
N GLN A 93 -1.34 9.90 4.85
CA GLN A 93 -0.48 9.95 6.04
C GLN A 93 0.92 9.38 5.76
N ALA A 94 0.97 8.21 5.11
CA ALA A 94 2.24 7.60 4.72
C ALA A 94 3.00 8.46 3.70
N ALA A 95 2.31 9.03 2.71
CA ALA A 95 2.89 9.86 1.67
C ALA A 95 3.47 11.16 2.24
N GLN A 96 2.78 11.84 3.16
CA GLN A 96 3.29 13.03 3.84
C GLN A 96 4.64 12.76 4.50
N MET A 97 4.75 11.67 5.26
CA MET A 97 6.01 11.27 5.89
C MET A 97 7.11 10.97 4.83
N ALA A 98 6.76 10.33 3.72
CA ALA A 98 7.72 10.03 2.65
C ALA A 98 8.22 11.30 1.96
N LEU A 99 7.33 12.26 1.67
CA LEU A 99 7.66 13.56 1.08
C LEU A 99 8.58 14.39 1.99
N GLU A 100 8.24 14.47 3.28
CA GLU A 100 9.07 15.14 4.29
C GLU A 100 10.49 14.56 4.34
N ARG A 101 10.61 13.23 4.36
CA ARG A 101 11.91 12.52 4.38
C ARG A 101 12.69 12.70 3.08
N ALA A 102 12.01 12.81 1.95
CA ALA A 102 12.62 13.11 0.66
C ALA A 102 13.04 14.59 0.54
N GLY A 103 12.45 15.48 1.36
CA GLY A 103 12.70 16.93 1.33
C GLY A 103 12.06 17.61 0.12
N ILE A 104 10.94 17.11 -0.37
CA ILE A 104 10.16 17.65 -1.48
C ILE A 104 8.72 17.95 -1.05
N SER A 105 8.00 18.74 -1.84
CA SER A 105 6.58 19.02 -1.67
C SER A 105 5.71 18.12 -2.54
N ALA A 106 4.40 18.10 -2.24
CA ALA A 106 3.41 17.42 -3.08
C ALA A 106 3.38 17.98 -4.52
N GLY A 107 3.63 19.30 -4.69
CA GLY A 107 3.68 19.95 -6.01
C GLY A 107 4.85 19.52 -6.90
N ASP A 108 5.88 18.89 -6.33
CA ASP A 108 7.03 18.38 -7.09
C ASP A 108 6.78 16.98 -7.68
N VAL A 109 5.71 16.28 -7.23
CA VAL A 109 5.36 14.93 -7.68
C VAL A 109 4.78 15.00 -9.09
N GLY A 110 5.40 14.28 -10.02
CA GLY A 110 4.96 14.22 -11.42
C GLY A 110 4.21 12.95 -11.83
N LEU A 111 4.15 11.94 -10.96
CA LEU A 111 3.39 10.69 -11.17
C LEU A 111 3.04 10.08 -9.81
N VAL A 112 1.79 9.61 -9.66
CA VAL A 112 1.35 8.84 -8.50
C VAL A 112 0.96 7.43 -8.94
N VAL A 113 1.53 6.43 -8.27
CA VAL A 113 1.20 5.02 -8.49
C VAL A 113 0.64 4.45 -7.18
N GLY A 114 -0.62 4.06 -7.19
CA GLY A 114 -1.28 3.35 -6.10
C GLY A 114 -1.09 1.85 -6.24
N GLY A 115 -0.95 1.14 -5.14
CA GLY A 115 -0.89 -0.31 -5.10
C GLY A 115 -1.81 -0.87 -4.03
N GLY A 116 -2.64 -1.83 -4.40
CA GLY A 116 -3.57 -2.46 -3.47
C GLY A 116 -4.53 -3.42 -4.16
N CYS A 117 -5.32 -4.16 -3.39
CA CYS A 117 -6.29 -5.12 -3.93
C CYS A 117 -7.73 -4.92 -3.43
N ALA A 118 -7.92 -4.11 -2.39
CA ALA A 118 -9.24 -3.82 -1.82
C ALA A 118 -9.52 -2.30 -1.84
N PRO A 119 -9.68 -1.68 -3.03
CA PRO A 119 -9.91 -0.26 -3.12
C PRO A 119 -11.27 0.13 -2.52
N ASP A 120 -11.40 1.36 -2.02
CA ASP A 120 -12.66 1.88 -1.48
C ASP A 120 -13.73 1.98 -2.56
N THR A 121 -13.32 2.28 -3.79
CA THR A 121 -14.21 2.40 -4.96
C THR A 121 -13.60 1.75 -6.19
N ALA A 122 -14.44 1.22 -7.07
CA ALA A 122 -13.98 0.66 -8.35
C ALA A 122 -13.46 1.76 -9.32
N SER A 123 -13.88 2.98 -9.15
CA SER A 123 -13.51 4.16 -9.96
C SER A 123 -13.93 5.43 -9.21
N PRO A 124 -13.08 6.49 -9.20
CA PRO A 124 -11.76 6.56 -9.82
C PRO A 124 -10.73 5.63 -9.17
N ALA A 125 -9.52 5.53 -9.76
CA ALA A 125 -8.39 4.84 -9.15
C ALA A 125 -8.11 5.40 -7.74
N GLU A 126 -7.67 4.55 -6.81
CA GLU A 126 -7.38 4.98 -5.43
C GLU A 126 -6.24 6.02 -5.38
N ALA A 127 -5.27 5.91 -6.29
CA ALA A 127 -4.24 6.93 -6.49
C ALA A 127 -4.81 8.31 -6.84
N CYS A 128 -5.96 8.38 -7.55
CA CYS A 128 -6.63 9.65 -7.84
C CYS A 128 -7.27 10.25 -6.57
N ASN A 129 -7.85 9.42 -5.70
CA ASN A 129 -8.40 9.87 -4.42
C ASN A 129 -7.28 10.39 -3.51
N LEU A 130 -6.15 9.69 -3.46
CA LEU A 130 -4.95 10.11 -2.76
C LEU A 130 -4.42 11.45 -3.28
N SER A 131 -4.27 11.58 -4.62
CA SER A 131 -3.79 12.81 -5.25
C SER A 131 -4.67 14.01 -4.92
N ARG A 132 -5.99 13.83 -4.88
CA ARG A 132 -6.93 14.87 -4.45
C ARG A 132 -6.71 15.31 -3.00
N LEU A 133 -6.46 14.36 -2.08
CA LEU A 133 -6.20 14.66 -0.67
C LEU A 133 -4.89 15.44 -0.46
N LEU A 134 -3.88 15.15 -1.28
CA LEU A 134 -2.55 15.76 -1.21
C LEU A 134 -2.40 16.97 -2.13
N GLU A 135 -3.46 17.34 -2.87
CA GLU A 135 -3.45 18.41 -3.86
C GLU A 135 -2.37 18.21 -4.96
N ILE A 136 -2.10 16.97 -5.33
CA ILE A 136 -1.15 16.62 -6.38
C ILE A 136 -1.84 16.69 -7.74
N ALA A 137 -1.35 17.59 -8.62
CA ALA A 137 -1.84 17.75 -9.99
C ALA A 137 -0.98 16.93 -10.98
N ALA A 138 -0.95 15.61 -10.82
CA ALA A 138 -0.15 14.69 -11.64
C ALA A 138 -1.00 13.49 -12.13
N PRO A 139 -0.62 12.84 -13.24
CA PRO A 139 -1.19 11.55 -13.61
C PRO A 139 -1.15 10.57 -12.45
N SER A 140 -2.24 9.84 -12.25
CA SER A 140 -2.40 8.90 -11.14
C SER A 140 -3.06 7.62 -11.63
N LEU A 141 -2.50 6.47 -11.25
CA LEU A 141 -2.98 5.15 -11.67
C LEU A 141 -2.75 4.11 -10.57
N ASP A 142 -3.52 3.02 -10.61
CA ASP A 142 -3.36 1.90 -9.70
C ASP A 142 -2.71 0.70 -10.40
N VAL A 143 -1.90 -0.03 -9.63
CA VAL A 143 -1.35 -1.34 -9.98
C VAL A 143 -1.86 -2.35 -8.97
N ASN A 144 -2.63 -3.35 -9.43
CA ASN A 144 -3.12 -4.42 -8.57
C ASN A 144 -2.40 -5.72 -8.89
N SER A 145 -1.62 -6.19 -7.94
CA SER A 145 -0.96 -7.50 -7.91
C SER A 145 -1.06 -8.10 -6.50
N ALA A 146 -2.17 -7.83 -5.81
CA ALA A 146 -2.43 -8.22 -4.42
C ALA A 146 -1.24 -7.83 -3.49
N CYS A 147 -0.76 -8.75 -2.66
CA CYS A 147 0.33 -8.52 -1.70
C CYS A 147 1.65 -8.06 -2.34
N THR A 148 1.80 -8.18 -3.66
CA THR A 148 3.00 -7.77 -4.39
C THR A 148 2.84 -6.45 -5.14
N SER A 149 1.72 -5.73 -4.97
CA SER A 149 1.40 -4.50 -5.72
C SER A 149 2.49 -3.44 -5.63
N PHE A 150 3.07 -3.23 -4.44
CA PHE A 150 4.17 -2.28 -4.24
C PHE A 150 5.41 -2.66 -5.06
N LEU A 151 5.81 -3.93 -5.04
CA LEU A 151 6.95 -4.44 -5.82
C LEU A 151 6.64 -4.45 -7.32
N ALA A 152 5.41 -4.76 -7.71
CA ALA A 152 4.97 -4.68 -9.10
C ALA A 152 5.03 -3.24 -9.62
N GLY A 153 4.67 -2.26 -8.80
CA GLY A 153 4.84 -0.83 -9.10
C GLY A 153 6.30 -0.45 -9.33
N ILE A 154 7.21 -0.87 -8.44
CA ILE A 154 8.66 -0.64 -8.60
C ILE A 154 9.15 -1.30 -9.91
N HIS A 155 8.75 -2.55 -10.16
CA HIS A 155 9.14 -3.28 -11.37
C HIS A 155 8.64 -2.58 -12.65
N MET A 156 7.38 -2.18 -12.65
CA MET A 156 6.78 -1.45 -13.78
C MET A 156 7.54 -0.13 -14.05
N LEU A 157 7.80 0.66 -13.02
CA LEU A 157 8.56 1.90 -13.15
C LEU A 157 9.98 1.64 -13.65
N GLY A 158 10.65 0.58 -13.18
CA GLY A 158 11.98 0.18 -13.62
C GLY A 158 12.06 -0.32 -15.07
N MET A 159 10.94 -0.68 -15.68
CA MET A 159 10.85 -1.02 -17.11
C MET A 159 10.61 0.21 -18.00
N MET A 160 10.25 1.36 -17.42
CA MET A 160 10.06 2.58 -18.18
C MET A 160 11.41 3.19 -18.58
N ARG A 161 11.39 3.98 -19.64
CA ARG A 161 12.56 4.76 -20.02
C ARG A 161 12.76 5.89 -19.03
N GLU A 162 14.00 6.16 -18.67
CA GLU A 162 14.36 7.22 -17.72
C GLU A 162 13.83 8.60 -18.15
N ASP A 163 13.91 8.90 -19.47
CA ASP A 163 13.44 10.16 -20.04
C ASP A 163 11.89 10.28 -20.09
N ALA A 164 11.16 9.19 -19.90
CA ALA A 164 9.71 9.18 -19.83
C ALA A 164 9.17 9.34 -18.39
N LEU A 165 10.02 9.18 -17.38
CA LEU A 165 9.64 9.35 -15.98
C LEU A 165 9.82 10.82 -15.56
N PRO A 166 8.94 11.35 -14.69
CA PRO A 166 9.16 12.64 -14.05
C PRO A 166 10.31 12.58 -13.05
N ASP A 167 10.74 13.72 -12.53
CA ASP A 167 11.81 13.79 -11.53
C ASP A 167 11.45 13.07 -10.24
N TYR A 168 10.17 13.11 -9.84
CA TYR A 168 9.69 12.45 -8.63
C TYR A 168 8.42 11.65 -8.91
N VAL A 169 8.44 10.39 -8.49
CA VAL A 169 7.30 9.48 -8.50
C VAL A 169 6.93 9.14 -7.05
N LEU A 170 5.66 9.28 -6.72
CA LEU A 170 5.11 8.83 -5.44
C LEU A 170 4.46 7.46 -5.66
N LEU A 171 5.06 6.41 -5.08
CA LEU A 171 4.51 5.05 -5.06
C LEU A 171 3.91 4.79 -3.68
N VAL A 172 2.63 4.45 -3.62
CA VAL A 172 1.90 4.26 -2.37
C VAL A 172 1.18 2.91 -2.38
N SER A 173 1.30 2.15 -1.31
CA SER A 173 0.44 1.00 -1.04
C SER A 173 -0.45 1.33 0.16
N MET A 174 -1.75 1.13 0.00
CA MET A 174 -2.75 1.50 1.00
C MET A 174 -3.83 0.41 1.02
N GLU A 175 -3.98 -0.20 2.18
CA GLU A 175 -4.87 -1.35 2.33
C GLU A 175 -5.61 -1.33 3.67
N SER A 176 -6.91 -1.50 3.61
CA SER A 176 -7.80 -1.72 4.75
C SER A 176 -8.54 -3.05 4.62
N MET A 177 -7.76 -4.14 4.61
CA MET A 177 -8.27 -5.51 4.44
C MET A 177 -9.22 -5.93 5.55
N THR A 178 -9.10 -5.37 6.76
CA THR A 178 -9.98 -5.70 7.88
C THR A 178 -11.45 -5.41 7.59
N ARG A 179 -11.75 -4.47 6.68
CA ARG A 179 -13.12 -4.18 6.24
C ARG A 179 -13.78 -5.33 5.46
N THR A 180 -12.98 -6.23 4.89
CA THR A 180 -13.47 -7.36 4.10
C THR A 180 -13.59 -8.65 4.93
N VAL A 181 -13.11 -8.63 6.17
CA VAL A 181 -13.04 -9.80 7.05
C VAL A 181 -14.37 -10.03 7.76
N ASP A 182 -14.91 -11.24 7.65
CA ASP A 182 -15.94 -11.75 8.57
C ASP A 182 -15.25 -12.25 9.84
N TYR A 183 -15.44 -11.55 10.94
CA TYR A 183 -14.87 -11.92 12.25
C TYR A 183 -15.57 -13.09 12.94
N SER A 184 -16.50 -13.75 12.29
CA SER A 184 -16.99 -15.07 12.68
C SER A 184 -16.15 -16.21 12.12
N ASP A 185 -15.37 -15.94 11.06
CA ASP A 185 -14.45 -16.89 10.46
C ASP A 185 -13.04 -16.77 11.08
N ARG A 186 -12.72 -17.72 11.97
CA ARG A 186 -11.40 -17.80 12.58
C ARG A 186 -10.24 -17.79 11.57
N SER A 187 -10.41 -18.43 10.41
CA SER A 187 -9.35 -18.58 9.42
C SER A 187 -8.94 -17.25 8.79
N ALA A 188 -9.86 -16.30 8.67
CA ALA A 188 -9.63 -14.96 8.14
C ALA A 188 -9.31 -13.95 9.25
N ALA A 189 -10.04 -13.99 10.38
CA ALA A 189 -9.97 -13.02 11.47
C ALA A 189 -8.57 -12.86 12.08
N VAL A 190 -7.76 -13.92 12.05
CA VAL A 190 -6.43 -13.93 12.67
C VAL A 190 -5.31 -13.38 11.78
N LEU A 191 -5.57 -13.05 10.51
CA LEU A 191 -4.51 -12.78 9.52
C LEU A 191 -4.33 -11.28 9.22
N TRP A 192 -5.42 -10.56 8.97
CA TRP A 192 -5.39 -9.29 8.26
C TRP A 192 -5.23 -8.08 9.17
N GLY A 193 -4.49 -7.09 8.70
CA GLY A 193 -4.35 -5.77 9.30
C GLY A 193 -4.30 -4.70 8.22
N ASP A 194 -4.40 -3.43 8.64
CA ASP A 194 -4.50 -2.26 7.78
C ASP A 194 -3.28 -1.37 7.94
N ALA A 195 -2.81 -0.82 6.83
CA ALA A 195 -1.69 0.11 6.81
C ALA A 195 -1.61 0.93 5.52
N GLY A 196 -0.90 2.04 5.58
CA GLY A 196 -0.36 2.78 4.45
C GLY A 196 1.16 2.71 4.39
N LEU A 197 1.72 2.56 3.20
CA LEU A 197 3.15 2.62 2.90
C LEU A 197 3.36 3.53 1.70
N ALA A 198 4.37 4.42 1.75
CA ALA A 198 4.70 5.29 0.62
C ALA A 198 6.21 5.38 0.40
N ALA A 199 6.60 5.50 -0.86
CA ALA A 199 7.97 5.78 -1.27
C ALA A 199 8.01 6.91 -2.29
N VAL A 200 8.93 7.85 -2.08
CA VAL A 200 9.33 8.82 -3.10
C VAL A 200 10.50 8.23 -3.87
N LEU A 201 10.30 8.04 -5.16
CA LEU A 201 11.28 7.48 -6.09
C LEU A 201 11.71 8.53 -7.10
N SER A 202 12.97 8.47 -7.55
CA SER A 202 13.48 9.34 -8.61
C SER A 202 14.41 8.59 -9.55
N PRO A 203 14.28 8.75 -10.88
CA PRO A 203 15.24 8.24 -11.84
C PRO A 203 16.55 9.08 -11.88
N ARG A 204 16.52 10.33 -11.41
CA ARG A 204 17.61 11.30 -11.60
C ARG A 204 18.29 11.75 -10.32
N HIS A 205 17.53 11.88 -9.22
CA HIS A 205 18.04 12.40 -7.96
C HIS A 205 18.48 11.28 -7.04
N THR A 206 19.73 11.33 -6.60
CA THR A 206 20.24 10.43 -5.56
C THR A 206 20.04 11.11 -4.21
N GLY A 207 19.13 10.56 -3.38
CA GLY A 207 18.92 11.06 -2.02
C GLY A 207 20.22 10.96 -1.21
N ARG A 208 20.63 12.06 -0.59
CA ARG A 208 21.55 11.94 0.54
C ARG A 208 20.71 11.38 1.70
N ALA A 209 20.98 10.14 2.05
CA ALA A 209 20.49 9.63 3.34
C ALA A 209 20.93 10.65 4.41
N ARG A 210 20.00 11.45 4.94
CA ARG A 210 20.25 12.20 6.17
C ARG A 210 20.39 11.13 7.26
N ARG A 211 21.63 10.98 7.72
CA ARG A 211 21.98 10.14 8.87
C ARG A 211 21.33 10.70 10.13
#